data_f0472c4391264f1bb969cb9897acae89
#
_entry.id   f0472c4391264f1bb969cb9897acae89
#
_cell.length_a   1.000
_cell.length_b   1.000
_cell.length_c   1.000
_cell.angle_alpha   90.00
_cell.angle_beta   90.00
_cell.angle_gamma   90.00
#
_symmetry.space_group_name_H-M   'P 1'
#
loop_
_entity.id
_entity.type
_entity.pdbx_description
1 polymer ?
#
loop_
_entity_poly.entity_id
_entity_poly.type
_entity_poly.pdbx_seq_one_letter_code
_entity_poly.pdbx_strand_id
1 'polypeptide(L)'
;GLYPGAQTSWNGKRLKLTETEPLIDRLKDQLSPEAQELVGQWPTGGHTGGTVLACIQDLGLVVSSSGCPLLIREAQLEGKSRSRGQALVQQMAAAEYQCLGDI
;
A
#
# COMPACT_ATOMS: atom_id res chain seq x y z
N GLY A 1 -8.92 3.96 6.76
CA GLY A 1 -8.55 2.62 6.35
C GLY A 1 -8.67 1.62 7.48
N LEU A 2 -8.58 0.35 7.16
CA LEU A 2 -8.75 -0.71 8.16
C LEU A 2 -7.53 -0.88 9.08
N TYR A 3 -6.42 -0.23 8.76
CA TYR A 3 -5.20 -0.30 9.57
C TYR A 3 -4.68 1.10 9.87
N PRO A 4 -5.48 1.94 10.56
CA PRO A 4 -5.04 3.30 10.89
C PRO A 4 -3.85 3.24 11.84
N GLY A 5 -2.87 4.11 11.62
CA GLY A 5 -1.71 4.19 12.48
C GLY A 5 -0.62 3.16 12.22
N ALA A 6 -0.78 2.30 11.20
CA ALA A 6 0.26 1.34 10.85
C ALA A 6 1.53 2.09 10.39
N GLN A 7 2.69 1.53 10.71
CA GLN A 7 3.95 2.11 10.34
C GLN A 7 4.86 1.05 9.71
N THR A 8 5.69 1.50 8.78
CA THR A 8 6.71 0.66 8.16
C THR A 8 7.92 1.54 7.89
N SER A 9 8.84 1.09 7.07
CA SER A 9 9.99 1.89 6.67
C SER A 9 10.13 1.89 5.15
N TRP A 10 10.76 2.93 4.65
CA TRP A 10 11.06 3.08 3.23
C TRP A 10 12.42 3.76 3.10
N ASN A 11 13.38 3.06 2.51
CA ASN A 11 14.75 3.57 2.34
C ASN A 11 15.35 4.13 3.63
N GLY A 12 15.14 3.40 4.74
CA GLY A 12 15.69 3.78 6.03
C GLY A 12 14.91 4.86 6.78
N LYS A 13 13.81 5.33 6.21
CA LYS A 13 12.96 6.34 6.85
C LYS A 13 11.64 5.72 7.28
N ARG A 14 11.04 6.30 8.31
CA ARG A 14 9.72 5.86 8.76
C ARG A 14 8.66 6.25 7.73
N LEU A 15 7.76 5.32 7.45
CA LEU A 15 6.59 5.58 6.62
C LEU A 15 5.35 5.24 7.42
N LYS A 16 4.53 6.25 7.71
CA LYS A 16 3.29 6.07 8.43
C LYS A 16 2.16 5.87 7.44
N LEU A 17 1.46 4.74 7.55
CA LEU A 17 0.35 4.41 6.66
C LEU A 17 -0.93 4.97 7.25
N THR A 18 -1.52 5.95 6.60
CA THR A 18 -2.68 6.65 7.13
C THR A 18 -3.98 6.22 6.48
N GLU A 19 -3.93 5.68 5.26
CA GLU A 19 -5.14 5.21 4.59
C GLU A 19 -4.79 4.00 3.73
N THR A 20 -5.31 2.83 4.10
CA THR A 20 -5.04 1.57 3.43
C THR A 20 -6.31 0.78 3.23
N GLU A 21 -6.31 -0.10 2.23
CA GLU A 21 -7.43 -1.01 1.98
C GLU A 21 -6.88 -2.40 1.68
N PRO A 22 -7.27 -3.42 2.45
CA PRO A 22 -6.84 -4.80 2.17
C PRO A 22 -7.62 -5.34 0.97
N LEU A 23 -6.91 -5.82 -0.04
CA LEU A 23 -7.51 -6.30 -1.28
C LEU A 23 -7.87 -7.79 -1.14
N ILE A 24 -8.87 -8.06 -0.34
CA ILE A 24 -9.32 -9.42 -0.06
C ILE A 24 -10.84 -9.53 -0.30
N ASP A 25 -11.24 -10.61 -0.95
CA ASP A 25 -12.61 -10.77 -1.41
C ASP A 25 -13.65 -10.73 -0.29
N ARG A 26 -13.37 -11.33 0.86
CA ARG A 26 -14.31 -11.34 1.97
C ARG A 26 -14.61 -9.97 2.54
N LEU A 27 -13.74 -8.97 2.27
CA LEU A 27 -13.92 -7.59 2.74
C LEU A 27 -14.34 -6.66 1.61
N LYS A 28 -14.63 -7.21 0.43
CA LYS A 28 -14.87 -6.41 -0.77
C LYS A 28 -15.95 -5.36 -0.57
N ASP A 29 -17.02 -5.69 0.15
CA ASP A 29 -18.11 -4.75 0.37
C ASP A 29 -17.72 -3.54 1.22
N GLN A 30 -16.60 -3.62 1.93
CA GLN A 30 -16.10 -2.54 2.77
C GLN A 30 -15.06 -1.67 2.06
N LEU A 31 -14.69 -2.04 0.84
CA LEU A 31 -13.65 -1.34 0.09
C LEU A 31 -14.25 -0.25 -0.79
N SER A 32 -13.40 0.75 -1.14
CA SER A 32 -13.79 1.75 -2.11
C SER A 32 -14.05 1.12 -3.48
N PRO A 33 -14.80 1.78 -4.36
CA PRO A 33 -15.01 1.25 -5.72
C PRO A 33 -13.71 0.94 -6.45
N GLU A 34 -12.70 1.81 -6.30
CA GLU A 34 -11.40 1.59 -6.93
C GLU A 34 -10.71 0.34 -6.39
N ALA A 35 -10.76 0.14 -5.08
CA ALA A 35 -10.14 -1.03 -4.47
C ALA A 35 -10.88 -2.32 -4.83
N GLN A 36 -12.20 -2.26 -4.95
CA GLN A 36 -12.98 -3.43 -5.34
C GLN A 36 -12.54 -3.97 -6.71
N GLU A 37 -12.19 -3.09 -7.63
CA GLU A 37 -11.74 -3.49 -8.94
C GLU A 37 -10.37 -4.17 -8.92
N LEU A 38 -9.58 -3.93 -7.88
CA LEU A 38 -8.24 -4.50 -7.75
C LEU A 38 -8.21 -5.85 -7.04
N VAL A 39 -9.29 -6.24 -6.38
CA VAL A 39 -9.34 -7.51 -5.66
C VAL A 39 -9.14 -8.67 -6.64
N GLY A 40 -8.25 -9.59 -6.29
CA GLY A 40 -7.98 -10.77 -7.11
C GLY A 40 -6.94 -10.58 -8.21
N GLN A 41 -6.40 -9.38 -8.39
CA GLN A 41 -5.40 -9.13 -9.44
C GLN A 41 -3.99 -9.59 -9.05
N TRP A 42 -3.72 -9.76 -7.77
CA TRP A 42 -2.41 -10.21 -7.28
C TRP A 42 -2.57 -11.41 -6.36
N PRO A 43 -1.57 -12.31 -6.34
CA PRO A 43 -1.64 -13.47 -5.45
C PRO A 43 -1.53 -13.04 -3.99
N THR A 44 -2.05 -13.87 -3.09
CA THR A 44 -2.00 -13.61 -1.65
C THR A 44 -0.71 -14.11 -1.01
N GLY A 45 0.22 -14.64 -1.78
CA GLY A 45 1.49 -15.12 -1.28
C GLY A 45 2.56 -15.03 -2.34
N GLY A 46 3.72 -15.61 -2.09
CA GLY A 46 4.81 -15.66 -3.05
C GLY A 46 5.78 -14.50 -2.99
N HIS A 47 5.54 -13.52 -2.12
CA HIS A 47 6.44 -12.38 -1.94
C HIS A 47 6.66 -12.11 -0.45
N THR A 48 7.84 -11.57 -0.14
CA THR A 48 8.12 -11.07 1.22
C THR A 48 7.13 -9.93 1.52
N GLY A 49 6.61 -9.89 2.73
CA GLY A 49 5.71 -8.80 3.14
C GLY A 49 6.33 -7.44 2.92
N GLY A 50 5.56 -6.51 2.38
CA GLY A 50 6.04 -5.17 2.06
C GLY A 50 6.61 -5.02 0.64
N THR A 51 6.61 -6.07 -0.18
CA THR A 51 7.05 -5.96 -1.57
C THR A 51 6.06 -5.13 -2.38
N VAL A 52 6.54 -4.14 -3.11
CA VAL A 52 5.68 -3.33 -3.99
C VAL A 52 5.28 -4.19 -5.18
N LEU A 53 3.99 -4.48 -5.29
CA LEU A 53 3.43 -5.29 -6.37
C LEU A 53 3.03 -4.43 -7.56
N ALA A 54 2.60 -3.21 -7.32
CA ALA A 54 2.18 -2.30 -8.37
C ALA A 54 2.15 -0.87 -7.88
N CYS A 55 2.37 0.06 -8.80
CA CYS A 55 2.15 1.48 -8.57
C CYS A 55 0.98 1.87 -9.46
N ILE A 56 -0.14 2.22 -8.86
CA ILE A 56 -1.37 2.53 -9.60
C ILE A 56 -1.48 4.05 -9.72
N GLN A 57 -1.43 4.53 -10.95
CA GLN A 57 -1.52 5.97 -11.21
C GLN A 57 -2.80 6.53 -10.59
N ASP A 58 -2.68 7.67 -9.91
CA ASP A 58 -3.76 8.39 -9.25
C ASP A 58 -4.41 7.64 -8.08
N LEU A 59 -3.86 6.49 -7.67
CA LEU A 59 -4.46 5.71 -6.59
C LEU A 59 -3.49 5.43 -5.45
N GLY A 60 -2.31 4.91 -5.72
CA GLY A 60 -1.31 4.62 -4.69
C GLY A 60 -0.47 3.39 -5.00
N LEU A 61 -0.08 2.68 -3.96
CA LEU A 61 0.78 1.50 -4.05
C LEU A 61 0.01 0.26 -3.64
N VAL A 62 0.24 -0.85 -4.35
CA VAL A 62 -0.20 -2.16 -3.88
C VAL A 62 1.03 -2.90 -3.39
N VAL A 63 1.00 -3.34 -2.15
CA VAL A 63 2.12 -4.07 -1.55
C VAL A 63 1.63 -5.41 -1.00
N SER A 64 2.54 -6.37 -0.93
CA SER A 64 2.22 -7.64 -0.28
C SER A 64 2.18 -7.45 1.24
N SER A 65 1.32 -8.19 1.91
CA SER A 65 1.29 -8.25 3.37
C SER A 65 0.98 -9.69 3.78
N SER A 66 0.93 -9.95 5.08
CA SER A 66 0.88 -11.32 5.59
C SER A 66 -0.40 -12.08 5.25
N GLY A 67 -1.42 -11.48 4.76
CA GLY A 67 -2.68 -12.18 4.47
C GLY A 67 -3.28 -11.84 3.12
N CYS A 68 -2.88 -10.72 2.54
CA CYS A 68 -3.47 -10.27 1.28
C CYS A 68 -2.68 -9.09 0.74
N PRO A 69 -2.83 -8.77 -0.55
CA PRO A 69 -2.30 -7.50 -1.05
C PRO A 69 -2.97 -6.33 -0.33
N LEU A 70 -2.21 -5.28 -0.08
CA LEU A 70 -2.67 -4.09 0.61
C LEU A 70 -2.51 -2.89 -0.29
N LEU A 71 -3.60 -2.15 -0.50
CA LEU A 71 -3.57 -0.89 -1.22
C LEU A 71 -3.27 0.23 -0.24
N ILE A 72 -2.16 0.95 -0.46
CA ILE A 72 -1.79 2.12 0.35
C ILE A 72 -2.20 3.34 -0.45
N ARG A 73 -3.22 4.06 0.03
CA ARG A 73 -3.75 5.23 -0.64
C ARG A 73 -3.16 6.53 -0.13
N GLU A 74 -2.79 6.57 1.14
CA GLU A 74 -2.23 7.76 1.77
C GLU A 74 -1.21 7.34 2.81
N ALA A 75 -0.09 8.04 2.84
CA ALA A 75 0.96 7.79 3.82
C ALA A 75 1.80 9.05 4.02
N GLN A 76 2.56 9.05 5.11
CA GLN A 76 3.45 10.15 5.44
C GLN A 76 4.86 9.61 5.61
N LEU A 77 5.76 10.05 4.75
CA LEU A 77 7.18 9.73 4.86
C LEU A 77 7.81 10.66 5.88
N GLU A 78 8.71 10.13 6.68
CA GLU A 78 9.42 10.89 7.71
C GLU A 78 10.03 12.18 7.14
N GLY A 79 9.73 13.30 7.77
CA GLY A 79 10.21 14.60 7.33
C GLY A 79 9.41 15.23 6.20
N LYS A 80 8.34 14.58 5.75
CA LYS A 80 7.51 15.07 4.64
C LYS A 80 6.07 15.23 5.08
N SER A 81 5.29 15.92 4.25
CA SER A 81 3.86 16.02 4.46
C SER A 81 3.17 14.74 4.03
N ARG A 82 1.98 14.52 4.58
CA ARG A 82 1.12 13.41 4.17
C ARG A 82 0.80 13.57 2.67
N SER A 83 0.87 12.48 1.93
CA SER A 83 0.57 12.51 0.49
C SER A 83 -0.23 11.28 0.10
N ARG A 84 -0.94 11.36 -1.02
CA ARG A 84 -1.79 10.28 -1.50
C ARG A 84 -1.72 10.16 -3.02
N GLY A 85 -2.16 9.01 -3.52
CA GLY A 85 -2.24 8.75 -4.95
C GLY A 85 -0.90 8.88 -5.63
N GLN A 86 -0.89 9.57 -6.76
CA GLN A 86 0.31 9.75 -7.55
C GLN A 86 1.38 10.56 -6.81
N ALA A 87 0.99 11.52 -6.00
CA ALA A 87 1.94 12.31 -5.21
C ALA A 87 2.72 11.41 -4.26
N LEU A 88 2.06 10.43 -3.64
CA LEU A 88 2.73 9.48 -2.77
C LEU A 88 3.72 8.63 -3.54
N VAL A 89 3.31 8.08 -4.68
CA VAL A 89 4.19 7.25 -5.52
C VAL A 89 5.41 8.05 -5.94
N GLN A 90 5.23 9.30 -6.36
CA GLN A 90 6.34 10.15 -6.79
C GLN A 90 7.26 10.53 -5.62
N GLN A 91 6.70 10.85 -4.47
CA GLN A 91 7.49 11.22 -3.29
C GLN A 91 8.37 10.07 -2.82
N MET A 92 7.86 8.85 -2.88
CA MET A 92 8.62 7.65 -2.53
C MET A 92 9.55 7.20 -3.65
N ALA A 93 9.33 7.64 -4.88
CA ALA A 93 10.00 7.11 -6.06
C ALA A 93 9.88 5.59 -6.11
N ALA A 94 8.70 5.08 -5.79
CA ALA A 94 8.47 3.65 -5.64
C ALA A 94 8.46 2.94 -7.00
N ALA A 95 8.96 1.73 -7.02
CA ALA A 95 8.95 0.87 -8.21
C ALA A 95 8.63 -0.56 -7.80
N GLU A 96 8.13 -1.35 -8.75
CA GLU A 96 7.80 -2.75 -8.50
C GLU A 96 9.00 -3.53 -7.94
N TYR A 97 8.69 -4.45 -7.04
CA TYR A 97 9.64 -5.35 -6.38
C TYR A 97 10.61 -4.69 -5.42
N GLN A 98 10.51 -3.39 -5.19
CA GLN A 98 11.15 -2.77 -4.04
C GLN A 98 10.36 -3.17 -2.78
N CYS A 99 11.00 -3.10 -1.62
CA CYS A 99 10.36 -3.55 -0.38
C CYS A 99 10.28 -2.41 0.62
N LEU A 100 9.08 -2.27 1.21
CA LEU A 100 8.92 -1.54 2.46
C LEU A 100 9.41 -2.45 3.59
N GLY A 101 9.47 -1.91 4.81
CA GLY A 101 9.72 -2.75 5.97
C GLY A 101 8.55 -3.68 6.25
N ASP A 102 8.59 -4.37 7.37
CA ASP A 102 7.53 -5.32 7.74
C ASP A 102 6.17 -4.64 7.83
N ILE A 103 5.20 -5.28 7.22
CA ILE A 103 3.81 -4.86 7.27
C ILE A 103 2.95 -5.98 7.82
#